data_0f28a6acb50c98900b5bea4942161a0f
#
_entry.id   0f28a6acb50c98900b5bea4942161a0f
#
_cell.length_a   1.000
_cell.length_b   1.000
_cell.length_c   1.000
_cell.angle_alpha   90.00
_cell.angle_beta   90.00
_cell.angle_gamma   90.00
#
_symmetry.space_group_name_H-M   'P 1'
#
loop_
_entity.id
_entity.type
_entity.pdbx_description
1 polymer ?
#
loop_
_entity_poly.entity_id
_entity_poly.type
_entity_poly.pdbx_seq_one_letter_code
_entity_poly.pdbx_strand_id
1 'polypeptide(L)'
;MNAIRRALFTPIRVGAIDLKHRIVMAPLTRSRSKQPGDIPGDLMLEHYSQRASNGGLIVSEATNISLSSRGWLGAPGLYSAQQIEGRKRITSVVHDKGGRMFAQLWHTGRSSHIEMTGGKMPVSASVDPAYWQDRSHVVSTPSGWVQPSPHSALELREIANIIADYRKAAECAKAAGFDGVELHAGNGYLPDQFLQDGSNKRTDGYGGSIENRSRFCWRS
;
A
#
# COMPACT_ATOMS: atom_id res chain seq x y z
N MET A 1 -28.31 -2.63 26.49
CA MET A 1 -27.27 -2.54 25.41
C MET A 1 -25.95 -2.92 26.05
N ASN A 2 -25.24 -3.94 25.51
CA ASN A 2 -23.98 -4.49 26.07
C ASN A 2 -22.89 -3.38 26.11
N ALA A 3 -22.06 -3.35 27.17
CA ALA A 3 -20.99 -2.36 27.38
C ALA A 3 -20.03 -2.27 26.17
N ILE A 4 -19.74 -3.39 25.50
CA ILE A 4 -18.91 -3.45 24.29
C ILE A 4 -19.56 -2.66 23.13
N ARG A 5 -20.87 -2.79 22.92
CA ARG A 5 -21.59 -2.00 21.89
C ARG A 5 -21.52 -0.50 22.16
N ARG A 6 -21.52 -0.09 23.43
CA ARG A 6 -21.36 1.33 23.79
C ARG A 6 -19.98 1.85 23.41
N ALA A 7 -18.90 1.09 23.66
CA ALA A 7 -17.53 1.50 23.35
C ALA A 7 -17.30 1.71 21.84
N LEU A 8 -17.83 0.82 20.97
CA LEU A 8 -17.67 0.92 19.52
C LEU A 8 -18.27 2.20 18.91
N PHE A 9 -19.33 2.73 19.52
CA PHE A 9 -20.06 3.92 19.05
C PHE A 9 -19.74 5.18 19.86
N THR A 10 -18.61 5.20 20.57
CA THR A 10 -18.08 6.42 21.21
C THR A 10 -17.10 7.11 20.29
N PRO A 11 -17.08 8.46 20.27
CA PRO A 11 -16.11 9.22 19.50
C PRO A 11 -14.65 8.89 19.89
N ILE A 12 -13.74 9.06 18.95
CA ILE A 12 -12.31 8.94 19.17
C ILE A 12 -11.56 9.93 18.27
N ARG A 13 -10.48 10.49 18.77
CA ARG A 13 -9.56 11.32 17.98
C ARG A 13 -8.37 10.47 17.52
N VAL A 14 -8.10 10.51 16.20
CA VAL A 14 -6.95 9.85 15.57
C VAL A 14 -6.09 10.92 14.91
N GLY A 15 -4.98 11.25 15.54
CA GLY A 15 -4.16 12.40 15.11
C GLY A 15 -4.96 13.70 15.11
N ALA A 16 -5.12 14.30 13.94
CA ALA A 16 -5.88 15.55 13.74
C ALA A 16 -7.37 15.31 13.40
N ILE A 17 -7.82 14.06 13.34
CA ILE A 17 -9.14 13.68 12.84
C ILE A 17 -10.04 13.24 14.00
N ASP A 18 -11.24 13.80 14.08
CA ASP A 18 -12.30 13.36 15.01
C ASP A 18 -13.23 12.38 14.30
N LEU A 19 -13.35 11.16 14.85
CA LEU A 19 -14.26 10.13 14.39
C LEU A 19 -15.44 10.01 15.35
N LYS A 20 -16.63 9.76 14.82
CA LYS A 20 -17.85 9.61 15.65
C LYS A 20 -18.01 8.22 16.25
N HIS A 21 -17.29 7.25 15.74
CA HIS A 21 -17.27 5.86 16.21
C HIS A 21 -15.91 5.20 15.95
N ARG A 22 -15.67 4.05 16.55
CA ARG A 22 -14.38 3.33 16.51
C ARG A 22 -14.35 2.19 15.49
N ILE A 23 -15.29 2.16 14.55
CA ILE A 23 -15.34 1.16 13.50
C ILE A 23 -14.56 1.69 12.32
N VAL A 24 -13.53 0.94 11.90
CA VAL A 24 -12.66 1.27 10.76
C VAL A 24 -12.80 0.17 9.71
N MET A 25 -13.00 0.56 8.45
CA MET A 25 -12.88 -0.37 7.33
C MET A 25 -11.41 -0.66 7.09
N ALA A 26 -11.00 -1.91 7.31
CA ALA A 26 -9.64 -2.36 7.05
C ALA A 26 -9.30 -2.38 5.55
N PRO A 27 -8.02 -2.22 5.18
CA PRO A 27 -7.58 -2.26 3.79
C PRO A 27 -7.71 -3.68 3.20
N LEU A 28 -8.41 -3.80 2.08
CA LEU A 28 -8.60 -5.05 1.33
C LEU A 28 -8.46 -4.79 -0.16
N THR A 29 -7.38 -5.29 -0.77
CA THR A 29 -7.14 -5.15 -2.22
C THR A 29 -8.23 -5.87 -3.01
N ARG A 30 -8.96 -5.10 -3.83
CA ARG A 30 -10.09 -5.58 -4.63
C ARG A 30 -9.73 -5.86 -6.08
N SER A 31 -8.56 -5.37 -6.52
CA SER A 31 -8.06 -5.56 -7.90
C SER A 31 -9.08 -5.12 -8.96
N ARG A 32 -9.66 -3.93 -8.81
CA ARG A 32 -10.71 -3.39 -9.69
C ARG A 32 -10.32 -2.06 -10.34
N SER A 33 -9.03 -1.68 -10.31
CA SER A 33 -8.56 -0.53 -11.08
C SER A 33 -8.62 -0.82 -12.58
N LYS A 34 -8.86 0.24 -13.37
CA LYS A 34 -8.86 0.16 -14.84
C LYS A 34 -7.44 -0.05 -15.35
N GLN A 35 -7.28 -0.96 -16.30
CA GLN A 35 -6.02 -1.26 -16.97
C GLN A 35 -6.06 -0.81 -18.44
N PRO A 36 -4.93 -0.38 -19.03
CA PRO A 36 -3.65 -0.14 -18.35
C PRO A 36 -3.68 1.12 -17.48
N GLY A 37 -2.71 1.23 -16.56
CA GLY A 37 -2.45 2.45 -15.79
C GLY A 37 -2.93 2.42 -14.35
N ASP A 38 -3.50 1.32 -13.85
CA ASP A 38 -3.92 1.15 -12.44
C ASP A 38 -4.87 2.28 -11.97
N ILE A 39 -5.76 2.74 -12.86
CA ILE A 39 -6.59 3.93 -12.64
C ILE A 39 -7.83 3.56 -11.81
N PRO A 40 -8.07 4.20 -10.65
CA PRO A 40 -9.30 4.02 -9.89
C PRO A 40 -10.53 4.40 -10.72
N GLY A 41 -11.51 3.49 -10.80
CA GLY A 41 -12.68 3.63 -11.64
C GLY A 41 -14.01 3.52 -10.88
N ASP A 42 -15.11 3.36 -11.62
CA ASP A 42 -16.47 3.43 -11.09
C ASP A 42 -16.80 2.28 -10.13
N LEU A 43 -16.28 1.07 -10.38
CA LEU A 43 -16.44 -0.06 -9.43
C LEU A 43 -15.80 0.22 -8.08
N MET A 44 -14.65 0.91 -8.05
CA MET A 44 -14.02 1.32 -6.80
C MET A 44 -14.82 2.45 -6.14
N LEU A 45 -15.31 3.41 -6.92
CA LEU A 45 -16.19 4.48 -6.43
C LEU A 45 -17.42 3.89 -5.73
N GLU A 46 -18.12 2.96 -6.38
CA GLU A 46 -19.27 2.27 -5.80
C GLU A 46 -18.91 1.53 -4.53
N HIS A 47 -17.83 0.75 -4.56
CA HIS A 47 -17.36 -0.05 -3.42
C HIS A 47 -17.13 0.81 -2.16
N TYR A 48 -16.44 1.93 -2.28
CA TYR A 48 -16.18 2.83 -1.17
C TYR A 48 -17.40 3.65 -0.76
N SER A 49 -18.22 4.08 -1.72
CA SER A 49 -19.49 4.77 -1.47
C SER A 49 -20.43 3.94 -0.62
N GLN A 50 -20.56 2.63 -0.89
CA GLN A 50 -21.43 1.72 -0.13
C GLN A 50 -20.97 1.54 1.33
N ARG A 51 -19.69 1.76 1.63
CA ARG A 51 -19.05 1.50 2.93
C ARG A 51 -18.77 2.76 3.74
N ALA A 52 -18.90 3.92 3.11
CA ALA A 52 -18.74 5.20 3.79
C ALA A 52 -19.88 5.43 4.80
N SER A 53 -19.51 5.88 5.98
CA SER A 53 -20.44 6.19 7.06
C SER A 53 -20.07 7.49 7.75
N ASN A 54 -21.07 8.19 8.30
CA ASN A 54 -20.87 9.47 8.97
C ASN A 54 -19.97 9.32 10.21
N GLY A 55 -18.77 9.89 10.13
CA GLY A 55 -17.77 9.84 11.18
C GLY A 55 -16.97 8.53 11.26
N GLY A 56 -17.10 7.66 10.26
CA GLY A 56 -16.27 6.46 10.11
C GLY A 56 -14.96 6.71 9.38
N LEU A 57 -13.99 5.82 9.56
CA LEU A 57 -12.72 5.80 8.84
C LEU A 57 -12.65 4.61 7.88
N ILE A 58 -12.23 4.87 6.67
CA ILE A 58 -11.88 3.86 5.67
C ILE A 58 -10.37 3.93 5.43
N VAL A 59 -9.66 2.81 5.58
CA VAL A 59 -8.32 2.66 5.00
C VAL A 59 -8.49 2.01 3.63
N SER A 60 -7.98 2.66 2.59
CA SER A 60 -8.14 2.15 1.22
C SER A 60 -7.39 0.84 1.01
N GLU A 61 -7.77 0.10 -0.01
CA GLU A 61 -6.95 -1.01 -0.49
C GLU A 61 -5.51 -0.57 -0.78
N ALA A 62 -4.57 -1.54 -0.74
CA ALA A 62 -3.17 -1.32 -1.03
C ALA A 62 -2.99 -0.61 -2.37
N THR A 63 -2.21 0.46 -2.37
CA THR A 63 -2.10 1.42 -3.45
C THR A 63 -0.64 1.58 -3.86
N ASN A 64 -0.34 1.26 -5.12
CA ASN A 64 1.02 1.33 -5.66
C ASN A 64 1.55 2.76 -5.65
N ILE A 65 2.78 2.95 -5.17
CA ILE A 65 3.46 4.26 -5.07
C ILE A 65 4.25 4.62 -6.32
N SER A 66 4.54 3.63 -7.18
CA SER A 66 5.30 3.78 -8.43
C SER A 66 5.09 2.56 -9.32
N LEU A 67 5.61 2.59 -10.55
CA LEU A 67 5.58 1.44 -11.45
C LEU A 67 6.36 0.23 -10.88
N SER A 68 7.48 0.48 -10.21
CA SER A 68 8.31 -0.57 -9.60
C SER A 68 7.68 -1.22 -8.36
N SER A 69 6.70 -0.57 -7.75
CA SER A 69 6.03 -1.06 -6.54
C SER A 69 4.93 -2.10 -6.80
N ARG A 70 4.54 -2.29 -8.06
CA ARG A 70 3.43 -3.15 -8.48
C ARG A 70 3.74 -4.63 -8.28
N GLY A 71 2.74 -5.40 -7.84
CA GLY A 71 2.84 -6.85 -7.70
C GLY A 71 1.52 -7.58 -7.92
N TRP A 72 0.40 -6.84 -8.02
CA TRP A 72 -0.93 -7.42 -8.21
C TRP A 72 -1.69 -6.67 -9.30
N LEU A 73 -2.09 -7.41 -10.33
CA LEU A 73 -2.90 -6.85 -11.41
C LEU A 73 -4.21 -6.30 -10.87
N GLY A 74 -4.55 -5.09 -11.28
CA GLY A 74 -5.77 -4.42 -10.85
C GLY A 74 -5.69 -3.71 -9.50
N ALA A 75 -4.57 -3.81 -8.76
CA ALA A 75 -4.33 -2.92 -7.63
C ALA A 75 -4.16 -1.48 -8.13
N PRO A 76 -4.76 -0.48 -7.48
CA PRO A 76 -4.70 0.90 -7.96
C PRO A 76 -3.34 1.56 -7.68
N GLY A 77 -3.01 2.58 -8.48
CA GLY A 77 -1.86 3.44 -8.24
C GLY A 77 -2.23 4.80 -7.62
N LEU A 78 -1.18 5.52 -7.18
CA LEU A 78 -1.28 6.89 -6.68
C LEU A 78 0.01 7.68 -6.99
N TYR A 79 0.44 7.66 -8.26
CA TYR A 79 1.68 8.29 -8.72
C TYR A 79 1.52 9.00 -10.08
N SER A 80 0.32 9.01 -10.66
CA SER A 80 0.01 9.71 -11.91
C SER A 80 -1.18 10.64 -11.77
N ALA A 81 -1.28 11.64 -12.64
CA ALA A 81 -2.40 12.59 -12.65
C ALA A 81 -3.76 11.89 -12.81
N GLN A 82 -3.85 10.89 -13.70
CA GLN A 82 -5.09 10.13 -13.93
C GLN A 82 -5.51 9.33 -12.69
N GLN A 83 -4.54 8.77 -11.96
CA GLN A 83 -4.81 8.05 -10.71
C GLN A 83 -5.30 9.01 -9.62
N ILE A 84 -4.71 10.20 -9.50
CA ILE A 84 -5.14 11.25 -8.58
C ILE A 84 -6.58 11.66 -8.87
N GLU A 85 -6.93 11.93 -10.12
CA GLU A 85 -8.30 12.31 -10.50
C GLU A 85 -9.31 11.18 -10.21
N GLY A 86 -8.96 9.94 -10.48
CA GLY A 86 -9.80 8.79 -10.10
C GLY A 86 -10.03 8.70 -8.59
N ARG A 87 -9.00 8.99 -7.77
CA ARG A 87 -9.09 8.99 -6.31
C ARG A 87 -9.89 10.16 -5.76
N LYS A 88 -9.80 11.36 -6.36
CA LYS A 88 -10.61 12.52 -5.96
C LYS A 88 -12.10 12.22 -5.96
N ARG A 89 -12.59 11.51 -6.96
CA ARG A 89 -14.00 11.09 -7.02
C ARG A 89 -14.38 10.19 -5.85
N ILE A 90 -13.46 9.30 -5.45
CA ILE A 90 -13.69 8.35 -4.34
C ILE A 90 -13.66 9.07 -3.00
N THR A 91 -12.67 9.91 -2.75
CA THR A 91 -12.57 10.66 -1.49
C THR A 91 -13.74 11.62 -1.33
N SER A 92 -14.16 12.30 -2.42
CA SER A 92 -15.33 13.18 -2.41
C SER A 92 -16.59 12.44 -1.95
N VAL A 93 -16.91 11.29 -2.54
CA VAL A 93 -18.13 10.55 -2.16
C VAL A 93 -18.09 10.01 -0.72
N VAL A 94 -16.88 9.70 -0.20
CA VAL A 94 -16.70 9.32 1.20
C VAL A 94 -16.94 10.52 2.13
N HIS A 95 -16.40 11.68 1.78
CA HIS A 95 -16.57 12.94 2.53
C HIS A 95 -18.01 13.43 2.49
N ASP A 96 -18.70 13.34 1.35
CA ASP A 96 -20.12 13.71 1.21
C ASP A 96 -21.02 12.91 2.17
N LYS A 97 -20.60 11.70 2.54
CA LYS A 97 -21.25 10.86 3.55
C LYS A 97 -20.74 11.11 4.99
N GLY A 98 -19.87 12.10 5.17
CA GLY A 98 -19.29 12.46 6.48
C GLY A 98 -18.20 11.50 6.96
N GLY A 99 -17.70 10.61 6.12
CA GLY A 99 -16.60 9.69 6.41
C GLY A 99 -15.22 10.34 6.26
N ARG A 100 -14.20 9.58 6.67
CA ARG A 100 -12.77 9.89 6.48
C ARG A 100 -12.09 8.76 5.74
N MET A 101 -11.03 9.07 4.98
CA MET A 101 -10.34 8.07 4.18
C MET A 101 -8.84 8.24 4.22
N PHE A 102 -8.10 7.14 4.52
CA PHE A 102 -6.65 7.05 4.42
C PHE A 102 -6.24 6.23 3.20
N ALA A 103 -5.14 6.60 2.57
CA ALA A 103 -4.52 5.79 1.51
C ALA A 103 -3.51 4.82 2.14
N GLN A 104 -3.66 3.52 1.90
CA GLN A 104 -2.61 2.56 2.25
C GLN A 104 -1.56 2.54 1.14
N LEU A 105 -0.37 3.09 1.40
CA LEU A 105 0.77 3.13 0.48
C LEU A 105 1.51 1.81 0.47
N TRP A 106 1.81 1.29 -0.71
CA TRP A 106 2.27 -0.08 -0.90
C TRP A 106 3.41 -0.20 -1.89
N HIS A 107 4.41 -0.97 -1.52
CA HIS A 107 5.46 -1.48 -2.41
C HIS A 107 5.63 -2.97 -2.15
N THR A 108 5.35 -3.80 -3.16
CA THR A 108 5.33 -5.26 -3.00
C THR A 108 6.71 -5.89 -2.78
N GLY A 109 7.77 -5.15 -3.14
CA GLY A 109 9.13 -5.68 -3.05
C GLY A 109 9.30 -6.93 -3.91
N ARG A 110 9.87 -7.99 -3.35
CA ARG A 110 10.09 -9.28 -4.03
C ARG A 110 8.82 -10.04 -4.40
N SER A 111 7.67 -9.67 -3.80
CA SER A 111 6.35 -10.27 -4.12
C SER A 111 5.79 -9.66 -5.40
N SER A 112 6.54 -9.78 -6.51
CA SER A 112 6.22 -9.19 -7.80
C SER A 112 6.79 -10.00 -8.97
N HIS A 113 6.49 -9.57 -10.18
CA HIS A 113 6.95 -10.17 -11.43
C HIS A 113 7.39 -9.08 -12.43
N ILE A 114 8.32 -9.39 -13.32
CA ILE A 114 8.84 -8.44 -14.34
C ILE A 114 7.72 -7.84 -15.20
N GLU A 115 6.65 -8.57 -15.47
CA GLU A 115 5.47 -8.05 -16.19
C GLU A 115 4.78 -6.90 -15.45
N MET A 116 4.90 -6.85 -14.13
CA MET A 116 4.27 -5.82 -13.30
C MET A 116 5.16 -4.59 -13.14
N THR A 117 6.47 -4.77 -13.16
CA THR A 117 7.48 -3.73 -12.85
C THR A 117 8.06 -3.05 -14.10
N GLY A 118 7.39 -3.18 -15.26
CA GLY A 118 7.86 -2.59 -16.52
C GLY A 118 9.09 -3.26 -17.10
N GLY A 119 9.21 -4.59 -16.93
CA GLY A 119 10.31 -5.39 -17.43
C GLY A 119 11.57 -5.40 -16.55
N LYS A 120 11.54 -4.70 -15.41
CA LYS A 120 12.65 -4.68 -14.44
C LYS A 120 12.49 -5.79 -13.41
N MET A 121 13.61 -6.28 -12.88
CA MET A 121 13.55 -7.20 -11.74
C MET A 121 12.87 -6.56 -10.53
N PRO A 122 11.99 -7.29 -9.81
CA PRO A 122 11.56 -6.91 -8.48
C PRO A 122 12.74 -6.67 -7.54
N VAL A 123 12.51 -5.98 -6.45
CA VAL A 123 13.56 -5.58 -5.50
C VAL A 123 13.24 -6.05 -4.09
N SER A 124 14.26 -6.20 -3.25
CA SER A 124 14.12 -6.56 -1.84
C SER A 124 15.24 -5.96 -1.00
N ALA A 125 15.18 -6.13 0.31
CA ALA A 125 16.29 -5.81 1.21
C ALA A 125 17.53 -6.63 0.89
N SER A 126 17.37 -7.92 0.55
CA SER A 126 18.46 -8.85 0.18
C SER A 126 17.97 -9.84 -0.87
N VAL A 127 18.90 -10.50 -1.56
CA VAL A 127 18.58 -11.58 -2.51
C VAL A 127 18.24 -12.86 -1.74
N ASP A 128 17.17 -13.54 -2.14
CA ASP A 128 16.72 -14.80 -1.55
C ASP A 128 16.18 -15.72 -2.66
N PRO A 129 17.02 -16.60 -3.25
CA PRO A 129 16.61 -17.51 -4.30
C PRO A 129 15.50 -18.48 -3.88
N ALA A 130 15.45 -18.88 -2.60
CA ALA A 130 14.41 -19.79 -2.11
C ALA A 130 13.01 -19.17 -2.25
N TYR A 131 12.89 -17.84 -2.17
CA TYR A 131 11.60 -17.17 -2.28
C TYR A 131 10.91 -17.38 -3.63
N TRP A 132 11.59 -17.17 -4.76
CA TRP A 132 10.97 -17.35 -6.09
C TRP A 132 10.98 -18.79 -6.59
N GLN A 133 11.72 -19.67 -5.93
CA GLN A 133 11.70 -21.13 -6.21
C GLN A 133 10.57 -21.85 -5.46
N ASP A 134 10.03 -21.23 -4.41
CA ASP A 134 8.91 -21.78 -3.65
C ASP A 134 7.60 -21.60 -4.44
N ARG A 135 7.02 -22.74 -4.86
CA ARG A 135 5.77 -22.78 -5.64
C ARG A 135 4.53 -22.31 -4.88
N SER A 136 4.61 -22.14 -3.58
CA SER A 136 3.52 -21.58 -2.78
C SER A 136 3.38 -20.06 -2.97
N HIS A 137 4.45 -19.36 -3.39
CA HIS A 137 4.41 -17.96 -3.70
C HIS A 137 3.87 -17.72 -5.10
N VAL A 138 2.82 -16.92 -5.20
CA VAL A 138 2.21 -16.54 -6.48
C VAL A 138 1.88 -15.06 -6.51
N VAL A 139 1.93 -14.47 -7.70
CA VAL A 139 1.56 -13.09 -7.99
C VAL A 139 0.59 -13.03 -9.17
N SER A 140 -0.30 -12.06 -9.16
CA SER A 140 -1.28 -11.87 -10.24
C SER A 140 -0.72 -10.92 -11.30
N THR A 141 -0.57 -11.41 -12.52
CA THR A 141 -0.02 -10.68 -13.67
C THR A 141 -0.98 -10.71 -14.87
N PRO A 142 -0.70 -9.96 -15.96
CA PRO A 142 -1.45 -10.10 -17.21
C PRO A 142 -1.46 -11.53 -17.77
N SER A 143 -0.41 -12.32 -17.54
CA SER A 143 -0.33 -13.72 -17.94
C SER A 143 -1.04 -14.70 -16.98
N GLY A 144 -1.67 -14.18 -15.91
CA GLY A 144 -2.36 -14.96 -14.90
C GLY A 144 -1.60 -15.07 -13.58
N TRP A 145 -1.84 -16.12 -12.82
CA TRP A 145 -1.15 -16.42 -11.57
C TRP A 145 0.17 -17.12 -11.87
N VAL A 146 1.27 -16.47 -11.55
CA VAL A 146 2.63 -16.97 -11.82
C VAL A 146 3.49 -16.89 -10.56
N GLN A 147 4.63 -17.60 -10.55
CA GLN A 147 5.62 -17.42 -9.48
C GLN A 147 6.25 -16.02 -9.56
N PRO A 148 6.69 -15.43 -8.42
CA PRO A 148 7.47 -14.21 -8.45
C PRO A 148 8.72 -14.36 -9.34
N SER A 149 9.12 -13.28 -10.00
CA SER A 149 10.42 -13.26 -10.69
C SER A 149 11.57 -13.27 -9.70
N PRO A 150 12.78 -13.71 -10.12
CA PRO A 150 14.00 -13.40 -9.41
C PRO A 150 14.06 -11.91 -9.04
N HIS A 151 14.61 -11.59 -7.88
CA HIS A 151 14.72 -10.22 -7.39
C HIS A 151 16.16 -9.84 -7.06
N SER A 152 16.44 -8.54 -7.06
CA SER A 152 17.73 -7.97 -6.65
C SER A 152 17.68 -7.33 -5.27
N ALA A 153 18.82 -7.27 -4.58
CA ALA A 153 18.95 -6.44 -3.39
C ALA A 153 19.08 -4.96 -3.80
N LEU A 154 18.37 -4.09 -3.07
CA LEU A 154 18.40 -2.64 -3.30
C LEU A 154 19.79 -2.06 -2.94
N GLU A 155 20.35 -1.25 -3.81
CA GLU A 155 21.48 -0.37 -3.50
C GLU A 155 21.02 0.82 -2.63
N LEU A 156 21.95 1.45 -1.90
CA LEU A 156 21.60 2.60 -1.02
C LEU A 156 20.92 3.74 -1.78
N ARG A 157 21.33 3.99 -3.03
CA ARG A 157 20.69 4.99 -3.90
C ARG A 157 19.27 4.60 -4.27
N GLU A 158 19.02 3.33 -4.54
CA GLU A 158 17.68 2.83 -4.88
C GLU A 158 16.75 2.89 -3.68
N ILE A 159 17.26 2.59 -2.48
CA ILE A 159 16.52 2.79 -1.21
C ILE A 159 16.07 4.25 -1.09
N ALA A 160 16.97 5.21 -1.33
CA ALA A 160 16.65 6.62 -1.28
C ALA A 160 15.57 7.02 -2.30
N ASN A 161 15.61 6.44 -3.52
CA ASN A 161 14.61 6.68 -4.56
C ASN A 161 13.23 6.14 -4.14
N ILE A 162 13.15 4.93 -3.57
CA ILE A 162 11.87 4.35 -3.12
C ILE A 162 11.29 5.16 -1.95
N ILE A 163 12.12 5.63 -1.02
CA ILE A 163 11.67 6.55 0.04
C ILE A 163 11.09 7.84 -0.57
N ALA A 164 11.71 8.38 -1.62
CA ALA A 164 11.17 9.52 -2.35
C ALA A 164 9.84 9.19 -3.05
N ASP A 165 9.67 7.96 -3.59
CA ASP A 165 8.40 7.50 -4.18
C ASP A 165 7.28 7.45 -3.12
N TYR A 166 7.55 6.95 -1.90
CA TYR A 166 6.59 7.00 -0.79
C TYR A 166 6.17 8.43 -0.46
N ARG A 167 7.14 9.34 -0.33
CA ARG A 167 6.88 10.77 -0.08
C ARG A 167 6.03 11.37 -1.18
N LYS A 168 6.37 11.10 -2.44
CA LYS A 168 5.61 11.57 -3.61
C LYS A 168 4.19 11.02 -3.62
N ALA A 169 4.00 9.75 -3.30
CA ALA A 169 2.66 9.14 -3.21
C ALA A 169 1.84 9.76 -2.07
N ALA A 170 2.45 10.12 -0.94
CA ALA A 170 1.77 10.84 0.13
C ALA A 170 1.33 12.25 -0.31
N GLU A 171 2.15 12.97 -1.09
CA GLU A 171 1.75 14.25 -1.72
C GLU A 171 0.58 14.04 -2.69
N CYS A 172 0.61 12.97 -3.50
CA CYS A 172 -0.48 12.62 -4.40
C CYS A 172 -1.75 12.25 -3.61
N ALA A 173 -1.63 11.55 -2.48
CA ALA A 173 -2.75 11.26 -1.59
C ALA A 173 -3.41 12.55 -1.07
N LYS A 174 -2.61 13.49 -0.61
CA LYS A 174 -3.09 14.82 -0.19
C LYS A 174 -3.80 15.54 -1.35
N ALA A 175 -3.21 15.56 -2.54
CA ALA A 175 -3.82 16.15 -3.73
C ALA A 175 -5.11 15.45 -4.17
N ALA A 176 -5.25 14.16 -3.88
CA ALA A 176 -6.45 13.37 -4.15
C ALA A 176 -7.51 13.47 -3.03
N GLY A 177 -7.28 14.27 -1.98
CA GLY A 177 -8.24 14.52 -0.92
C GLY A 177 -8.29 13.47 0.19
N PHE A 178 -7.30 12.60 0.32
CA PHE A 178 -7.20 11.70 1.47
C PHE A 178 -6.93 12.48 2.76
N ASP A 179 -7.51 12.03 3.88
CA ASP A 179 -7.33 12.62 5.20
C ASP A 179 -6.01 12.18 5.88
N GLY A 180 -5.36 11.14 5.34
CA GLY A 180 -4.08 10.63 5.82
C GLY A 180 -3.57 9.49 4.97
N VAL A 181 -2.42 8.94 5.37
CA VAL A 181 -1.80 7.78 4.74
C VAL A 181 -1.46 6.72 5.78
N GLU A 182 -1.43 5.47 5.34
CA GLU A 182 -0.93 4.32 6.09
C GLU A 182 0.20 3.67 5.30
N LEU A 183 1.31 3.37 5.96
CA LEU A 183 2.39 2.60 5.35
C LEU A 183 2.09 1.10 5.51
N HIS A 184 1.98 0.37 4.41
CA HIS A 184 1.84 -1.09 4.46
C HIS A 184 3.18 -1.76 4.79
N ALA A 185 3.42 -2.01 6.07
CA ALA A 185 4.67 -2.56 6.60
C ALA A 185 4.54 -4.00 7.12
N GLY A 186 3.64 -4.77 6.55
CA GLY A 186 3.41 -6.18 6.91
C GLY A 186 3.31 -7.10 5.70
N ASN A 187 2.93 -8.36 5.95
CA ASN A 187 2.61 -9.38 4.96
C ASN A 187 3.76 -9.73 3.99
N GLY A 188 5.00 -9.54 4.39
CA GLY A 188 6.16 -9.86 3.56
C GLY A 188 6.41 -8.89 2.41
N TYR A 189 5.82 -7.67 2.41
CA TYR A 189 6.08 -6.64 1.42
C TYR A 189 7.34 -5.82 1.74
N LEU A 190 7.73 -4.88 0.89
CA LEU A 190 9.05 -4.28 0.95
C LEU A 190 9.44 -3.73 2.33
N PRO A 191 8.61 -2.93 3.03
CA PRO A 191 8.97 -2.47 4.37
C PRO A 191 9.18 -3.64 5.37
N ASP A 192 8.33 -4.67 5.31
CA ASP A 192 8.45 -5.87 6.14
C ASP A 192 9.72 -6.69 5.77
N GLN A 193 10.08 -6.74 4.48
CA GLN A 193 11.32 -7.38 4.02
C GLN A 193 12.58 -6.72 4.62
N PHE A 194 12.52 -5.42 4.95
CA PHE A 194 13.58 -4.75 5.69
C PHE A 194 13.52 -5.03 7.19
N LEU A 195 12.33 -5.11 7.78
CA LEU A 195 12.12 -5.33 9.22
C LEU A 195 12.55 -6.72 9.67
N GLN A 196 12.24 -7.75 8.88
CA GLN A 196 12.49 -9.15 9.23
C GLN A 196 13.97 -9.51 9.00
N ASP A 197 14.63 -10.09 10.03
CA ASP A 197 16.02 -10.58 9.93
C ASP A 197 16.14 -11.80 9.00
N GLY A 198 15.05 -12.55 8.84
CA GLY A 198 14.96 -13.67 7.90
C GLY A 198 15.16 -13.25 6.45
N SER A 199 14.60 -12.12 6.04
CA SER A 199 14.66 -11.59 4.67
C SER A 199 15.71 -10.48 4.48
N ASN A 200 16.20 -9.86 5.56
CA ASN A 200 17.18 -8.78 5.52
C ASN A 200 18.55 -9.29 6.03
N LYS A 201 19.45 -9.57 5.09
CA LYS A 201 20.83 -10.02 5.35
C LYS A 201 21.87 -8.90 5.07
N ARG A 202 21.42 -7.64 5.07
CA ARG A 202 22.29 -6.48 4.82
C ARG A 202 23.25 -6.26 5.99
N THR A 203 24.43 -5.75 5.66
CA THR A 203 25.50 -5.38 6.61
C THR A 203 25.72 -3.88 6.70
N ASP A 204 24.93 -3.08 5.98
CA ASP A 204 24.96 -1.62 5.99
C ASP A 204 23.97 -1.02 7.02
N GLY A 205 23.78 0.31 6.97
CA GLY A 205 22.88 1.04 7.87
C GLY A 205 21.39 0.68 7.78
N TYR A 206 20.99 -0.27 6.92
CA TYR A 206 19.62 -0.77 6.78
C TYR A 206 19.49 -2.25 7.19
N GLY A 207 20.54 -2.88 7.76
CA GLY A 207 20.53 -4.27 8.18
C GLY A 207 21.16 -4.47 9.56
N GLY A 208 21.15 -5.72 10.06
CA GLY A 208 21.69 -6.08 11.37
C GLY A 208 20.72 -5.74 12.50
N SER A 209 20.99 -4.69 13.29
CA SER A 209 20.16 -4.33 14.45
C SER A 209 18.73 -3.93 14.07
N ILE A 210 17.80 -4.01 15.03
CA ILE A 210 16.40 -3.62 14.79
C ILE A 210 16.29 -2.14 14.42
N GLU A 211 17.13 -1.26 14.97
CA GLU A 211 17.19 0.17 14.65
C GLU A 211 17.55 0.39 13.18
N ASN A 212 18.50 -0.38 12.65
CA ASN A 212 18.88 -0.30 11.25
C ASN A 212 17.80 -0.88 10.35
N ARG A 213 17.24 -2.04 10.68
CA ARG A 213 16.17 -2.67 9.90
C ARG A 213 14.89 -1.84 9.87
N SER A 214 14.54 -1.14 10.94
CA SER A 214 13.38 -0.26 11.01
C SER A 214 13.59 1.08 10.28
N ARG A 215 14.83 1.44 9.96
CA ARG A 215 15.21 2.73 9.33
C ARG A 215 14.48 2.99 8.02
N PHE A 216 14.25 1.95 7.21
CA PHE A 216 13.48 2.09 5.97
C PHE A 216 12.07 2.60 6.27
N CYS A 217 11.35 1.96 7.20
CA CYS A 217 9.99 2.36 7.57
C CYS A 217 9.89 3.78 8.14
N TRP A 218 10.88 4.19 8.97
CA TRP A 218 10.88 5.54 9.56
C TRP A 218 11.17 6.65 8.56
N ARG A 219 11.80 6.33 7.43
CA ARG A 219 12.13 7.31 6.39
C ARG A 219 11.11 7.36 5.25
N SER A 220 10.33 6.30 5.09
CA SER A 220 9.24 6.22 4.12
C SER A 220 8.00 6.95 4.60
#